data_d580aa40ac444847026563eedc3e6d71
#
_entry.id   d580aa40ac444847026563eedc3e6d71
#
_cell.length_a   1.000
_cell.length_b   1.000
_cell.length_c   1.000
_cell.angle_alpha   90.00
_cell.angle_beta   90.00
_cell.angle_gamma   90.00
#
_symmetry.space_group_name_H-M   'P 1'
#
loop_
_entity.id
_entity.type
_entity.pdbx_description
1 polymer ?
#
loop_
_entity_poly.entity_id
_entity_poly.type
_entity_poly.pdbx_seq_one_letter_code
_entity_poly.pdbx_strand_id
1 'polypeptide(L)'
;MYYPQLVAGPIERPQNLLHQFHEEKRFHPDTVIAGLKRMAYGFVKKTIIADHLAIIVGHVYANPASFDGPTLIMATIFFAFQLYCDFSGYSDIAVGSSLVMGIKLMENFNRPYFSKSVAEFWRRWHISLSSWLRLS
;
A
#
# COMPACT_ATOMS: atom_id res chain seq x y z
N MET A 1 0.27 -14.44 -16.20
CA MET A 1 -0.19 -13.19 -15.61
C MET A 1 -0.33 -13.40 -14.10
N TYR A 2 0.45 -12.70 -13.27
CA TYR A 2 0.47 -12.92 -11.82
C TYR A 2 -0.53 -11.99 -11.13
N TYR A 3 -1.61 -12.56 -10.60
CA TYR A 3 -2.80 -11.84 -10.15
C TYR A 3 -2.56 -10.79 -9.03
N PRO A 4 -1.75 -11.03 -7.98
CA PRO A 4 -1.52 -10.07 -6.91
C PRO A 4 -0.86 -8.77 -7.34
N GLN A 5 -0.24 -8.72 -8.51
CA GLN A 5 0.50 -7.56 -9.02
C GLN A 5 -0.32 -6.68 -9.99
N LEU A 6 -1.50 -7.14 -10.43
CA LEU A 6 -2.16 -6.65 -11.65
C LEU A 6 -2.66 -5.21 -11.64
N VAL A 7 -3.09 -4.66 -10.50
CA VAL A 7 -3.75 -3.33 -10.50
C VAL A 7 -2.92 -2.27 -9.79
N ALA A 8 -2.51 -2.51 -8.58
CA ALA A 8 -1.73 -1.56 -7.75
C ALA A 8 -0.75 -2.26 -6.81
N GLY A 9 -0.42 -3.53 -7.09
CA GLY A 9 0.61 -4.26 -6.37
C GLY A 9 2.01 -3.71 -6.67
N PRO A 10 3.03 -4.12 -5.88
CA PRO A 10 4.39 -3.70 -6.12
C PRO A 10 4.86 -4.04 -7.53
N ILE A 11 5.50 -3.08 -8.22
CA ILE A 11 6.08 -3.28 -9.55
C ILE A 11 7.37 -4.07 -9.37
N GLU A 12 7.30 -5.37 -9.62
CA GLU A 12 8.46 -6.26 -9.55
C GLU A 12 9.22 -6.30 -10.87
N ARG A 13 10.53 -6.44 -10.79
CA ARG A 13 11.37 -6.66 -11.96
C ARG A 13 11.19 -8.10 -12.44
N PRO A 14 11.11 -8.32 -13.77
CA PRO A 14 10.96 -9.67 -14.33
C PRO A 14 12.03 -10.64 -13.82
N GLN A 15 13.28 -10.18 -13.65
CA GLN A 15 14.38 -11.00 -13.18
C GLN A 15 14.13 -11.58 -11.76
N ASN A 16 13.57 -10.77 -10.85
CA ASN A 16 13.29 -11.18 -9.48
C ASN A 16 12.08 -12.12 -9.40
N LEU A 17 11.07 -11.87 -10.23
CA LEU A 17 9.82 -12.63 -10.20
C LEU A 17 9.96 -13.96 -10.94
N LEU A 18 10.58 -13.97 -12.14
CA LEU A 18 10.75 -15.17 -12.95
C LEU A 18 11.59 -16.23 -12.25
N HIS A 19 12.66 -15.83 -11.56
CA HIS A 19 13.48 -16.75 -10.79
C HIS A 19 12.65 -17.47 -9.72
N GLN A 20 11.78 -16.75 -9.02
CA GLN A 20 10.94 -17.34 -7.98
C GLN A 20 9.89 -18.32 -8.53
N PHE A 21 9.45 -18.21 -9.79
CA PHE A 21 8.52 -19.16 -10.39
C PHE A 21 9.16 -20.48 -10.79
N HIS A 22 10.47 -20.52 -11.01
CA HIS A 22 11.20 -21.74 -11.35
C HIS A 22 11.68 -22.52 -10.13
N GLU A 23 11.60 -21.94 -8.94
CA GLU A 23 11.95 -22.63 -7.70
C GLU A 23 10.80 -23.52 -7.23
N GLU A 24 11.12 -24.73 -6.78
CA GLU A 24 10.14 -25.60 -6.12
C GLU A 24 9.66 -24.96 -4.81
N LYS A 25 8.38 -24.59 -4.76
CA LYS A 25 7.78 -24.01 -3.57
C LYS A 25 7.34 -25.11 -2.61
N ARG A 26 7.96 -25.16 -1.43
CA ARG A 26 7.52 -26.03 -0.34
C ARG A 26 6.54 -25.24 0.54
N PHE A 27 5.51 -25.94 1.00
CA PHE A 27 4.55 -25.37 1.94
C PHE A 27 5.23 -25.15 3.30
N HIS A 28 5.28 -23.89 3.74
CA HIS A 28 5.77 -23.50 5.06
C HIS A 28 4.63 -22.84 5.85
N PRO A 29 4.08 -23.51 6.89
CA PRO A 29 2.96 -22.98 7.66
C PRO A 29 3.20 -21.57 8.20
N ASP A 30 4.40 -21.30 8.70
CA ASP A 30 4.76 -19.98 9.26
C ASP A 30 4.67 -18.85 8.21
N THR A 31 5.09 -19.15 6.98
CA THR A 31 5.02 -18.19 5.86
C THR A 31 3.57 -17.93 5.46
N VAL A 32 2.74 -18.95 5.44
CA VAL A 32 1.30 -18.83 5.14
C VAL A 32 0.61 -18.00 6.23
N ILE A 33 0.88 -18.29 7.51
CA ILE A 33 0.32 -17.53 8.62
C ILE A 33 0.76 -16.06 8.58
N ALA A 34 2.02 -15.80 8.28
CA ALA A 34 2.52 -14.43 8.12
C ALA A 34 1.83 -13.70 6.97
N GLY A 35 1.63 -14.38 5.82
CA GLY A 35 0.91 -13.83 4.68
C GLY A 35 -0.55 -13.50 5.00
N LEU A 36 -1.27 -14.41 5.67
CA LEU A 36 -2.65 -14.20 6.09
C LEU A 36 -2.79 -13.05 7.10
N LYS A 37 -1.90 -12.96 8.09
CA LYS A 37 -1.87 -11.82 9.04
C LYS A 37 -1.66 -10.51 8.31
N ARG A 38 -0.77 -10.47 7.32
CA ARG A 38 -0.51 -9.28 6.53
C ARG A 38 -1.71 -8.87 5.68
N MET A 39 -2.38 -9.83 5.04
CA MET A 39 -3.63 -9.57 4.32
C MET A 39 -4.71 -8.99 5.25
N ALA A 40 -4.93 -9.59 6.43
CA ALA A 40 -5.88 -9.09 7.40
C ALA A 40 -5.57 -7.66 7.83
N TYR A 41 -4.31 -7.33 8.06
CA TYR A 41 -3.87 -5.98 8.36
C TYR A 41 -4.13 -5.01 7.21
N GLY A 42 -3.88 -5.44 5.97
CA GLY A 42 -4.20 -4.66 4.76
C GLY A 42 -5.71 -4.39 4.63
N PHE A 43 -6.55 -5.39 4.90
CA PHE A 43 -8.01 -5.23 4.91
C PHE A 43 -8.46 -4.23 5.98
N VAL A 44 -7.93 -4.28 7.20
CA VAL A 44 -8.23 -3.29 8.25
C VAL A 44 -7.91 -1.88 7.78
N LYS A 45 -6.73 -1.65 7.20
CA LYS A 45 -6.36 -0.34 6.66
C LYS A 45 -7.32 0.13 5.58
N LYS A 46 -7.67 -0.74 4.63
CA LYS A 46 -8.51 -0.40 3.49
C LYS A 46 -9.95 -0.17 3.91
N THR A 47 -10.57 -1.15 4.57
CA THR A 47 -12.02 -1.13 4.81
C THR A 47 -12.41 -0.35 6.06
N ILE A 48 -11.62 -0.45 7.14
CA ILE A 48 -11.98 0.21 8.40
C ILE A 48 -11.44 1.64 8.45
N ILE A 49 -10.22 1.89 7.99
CA ILE A 49 -9.64 3.23 8.09
C ILE A 49 -9.93 4.06 6.85
N ALA A 50 -9.45 3.61 5.67
CA ALA A 50 -9.51 4.44 4.46
C ALA A 50 -10.95 4.70 4.00
N ASP A 51 -11.81 3.69 3.95
CA ASP A 51 -13.18 3.85 3.46
C ASP A 51 -14.04 4.71 4.41
N HIS A 52 -13.83 4.64 5.73
CA HIS A 52 -14.53 5.53 6.67
C HIS A 52 -14.01 6.97 6.58
N LEU A 53 -12.71 7.18 6.46
CA LEU A 53 -12.16 8.51 6.24
C LEU A 53 -12.63 9.12 4.91
N ALA A 54 -12.79 8.28 3.87
CA ALA A 54 -13.30 8.72 2.57
C ALA A 54 -14.70 9.34 2.65
N ILE A 55 -15.57 8.80 3.51
CA ILE A 55 -16.92 9.34 3.72
C ILE A 55 -16.83 10.75 4.33
N ILE A 56 -16.02 10.91 5.38
CA ILE A 56 -15.86 12.20 6.08
C ILE A 56 -15.23 13.24 5.15
N VAL A 57 -14.12 12.90 4.50
CA VAL A 57 -13.41 13.78 3.58
C VAL A 57 -14.29 14.16 2.39
N GLY A 58 -14.98 13.18 1.81
CA GLY A 58 -15.90 13.39 0.71
C GLY A 58 -17.03 14.35 1.05
N HIS A 59 -17.60 14.24 2.26
CA HIS A 59 -18.64 15.15 2.74
C HIS A 59 -18.16 16.60 2.85
N VAL A 60 -16.98 16.81 3.43
CA VAL A 60 -16.40 18.16 3.60
C VAL A 60 -16.01 18.76 2.25
N TYR A 61 -15.37 17.98 1.38
CA TYR A 61 -14.88 18.45 0.08
C TYR A 61 -15.98 18.63 -0.97
N ALA A 62 -17.16 18.02 -0.79
CA ALA A 62 -18.30 18.24 -1.66
C ALA A 62 -18.85 19.68 -1.58
N ASN A 63 -18.75 20.33 -0.40
CA ASN A 63 -19.18 21.71 -0.21
C ASN A 63 -18.28 22.46 0.79
N PRO A 64 -17.04 22.82 0.38
CA PRO A 64 -16.06 23.44 1.29
C PRO A 64 -16.50 24.76 1.87
N ALA A 65 -17.34 25.52 1.15
CA ALA A 65 -17.84 26.82 1.58
C ALA A 65 -18.77 26.76 2.81
N SER A 66 -19.30 25.57 3.13
CA SER A 66 -20.19 25.36 4.28
C SER A 66 -19.44 25.05 5.58
N PHE A 67 -18.11 24.92 5.52
CA PHE A 67 -17.29 24.52 6.66
C PHE A 67 -16.29 25.60 7.05
N ASP A 68 -15.96 25.65 8.33
CA ASP A 68 -14.95 26.55 8.88
C ASP A 68 -13.52 26.09 8.56
N GLY A 69 -12.54 27.01 8.68
CA GLY A 69 -11.15 26.74 8.38
C GLY A 69 -10.54 25.53 9.14
N PRO A 70 -10.74 25.42 10.46
CA PRO A 70 -10.30 24.25 11.23
C PRO A 70 -10.82 22.93 10.70
N THR A 71 -12.09 22.85 10.30
CA THR A 71 -12.68 21.65 9.72
C THR A 71 -12.03 21.27 8.39
N LEU A 72 -11.73 22.25 7.53
CA LEU A 72 -11.03 22.03 6.27
C LEU A 72 -9.59 21.53 6.48
N ILE A 73 -8.89 22.05 7.47
CA ILE A 73 -7.54 21.59 7.84
C ILE A 73 -7.62 20.12 8.32
N MET A 74 -8.57 19.80 9.19
CA MET A 74 -8.76 18.44 9.69
C MET A 74 -9.11 17.47 8.56
N ALA A 75 -9.99 17.86 7.63
CA ALA A 75 -10.32 17.05 6.46
C ALA A 75 -9.09 16.80 5.57
N THR A 76 -8.19 17.77 5.44
CA THR A 76 -6.94 17.62 4.68
C THR A 76 -5.99 16.60 5.36
N ILE A 77 -5.89 16.64 6.68
CA ILE A 77 -5.13 15.63 7.45
C ILE A 77 -5.75 14.25 7.26
N PHE A 78 -7.06 14.13 7.37
CA PHE A 78 -7.78 12.86 7.15
C PHE A 78 -7.60 12.34 5.73
N PHE A 79 -7.60 13.22 4.73
CA PHE A 79 -7.32 12.84 3.35
C PHE A 79 -5.91 12.25 3.18
N ALA A 80 -4.90 12.82 3.83
CA ALA A 80 -3.55 12.26 3.80
C ALA A 80 -3.51 10.84 4.41
N PHE A 81 -4.18 10.61 5.55
CA PHE A 81 -4.30 9.29 6.15
C PHE A 81 -5.11 8.32 5.30
N GLN A 82 -6.22 8.78 4.73
CA GLN A 82 -7.05 8.00 3.81
C GLN A 82 -6.22 7.50 2.62
N LEU A 83 -5.51 8.40 1.94
CA LEU A 83 -4.68 8.07 0.79
C LEU A 83 -3.60 7.03 1.12
N TYR A 84 -2.94 7.21 2.27
CA TYR A 84 -1.93 6.27 2.72
C TYR A 84 -2.52 4.90 3.09
N CYS A 85 -3.60 4.86 3.87
CA CYS A 85 -4.22 3.62 4.31
C CYS A 85 -4.85 2.85 3.14
N ASP A 86 -5.45 3.55 2.19
CA ASP A 86 -6.02 2.96 0.98
C ASP A 86 -4.95 2.24 0.16
N PHE A 87 -3.91 2.94 -0.22
CA PHE A 87 -2.88 2.39 -1.08
C PHE A 87 -1.94 1.40 -0.35
N SER A 88 -1.54 1.70 0.88
CA SER A 88 -0.72 0.76 1.66
C SER A 88 -1.48 -0.49 2.06
N GLY A 89 -2.78 -0.37 2.33
CA GLY A 89 -3.66 -1.51 2.60
C GLY A 89 -3.75 -2.45 1.39
N TYR A 90 -3.96 -1.91 0.20
CA TYR A 90 -3.94 -2.69 -1.03
C TYR A 90 -2.58 -3.38 -1.25
N SER A 91 -1.48 -2.66 -1.05
CA SER A 91 -0.12 -3.23 -1.14
C SER A 91 0.10 -4.38 -0.15
N ASP A 92 -0.37 -4.24 1.09
CA ASP A 92 -0.24 -5.30 2.11
C ASP A 92 -1.06 -6.54 1.74
N ILE A 93 -2.24 -6.38 1.16
CA ILE A 93 -3.04 -7.51 0.64
C ILE A 93 -2.30 -8.20 -0.50
N ALA A 94 -1.73 -7.45 -1.43
CA ALA A 94 -0.96 -7.99 -2.55
C ALA A 94 0.29 -8.75 -2.10
N VAL A 95 1.08 -8.17 -1.20
CA VAL A 95 2.27 -8.81 -0.63
C VAL A 95 1.90 -10.02 0.22
N GLY A 96 0.86 -9.91 1.04
CA GLY A 96 0.38 -11.01 1.88
C GLY A 96 -0.12 -12.21 1.07
N SER A 97 -0.93 -11.97 0.04
CA SER A 97 -1.42 -13.03 -0.84
C SER A 97 -0.29 -13.72 -1.61
N SER A 98 0.70 -12.97 -2.06
CA SER A 98 1.90 -13.52 -2.72
C SER A 98 2.73 -14.37 -1.76
N LEU A 99 2.85 -13.92 -0.50
CA LEU A 99 3.59 -14.65 0.52
C LEU A 99 2.92 -16.00 0.85
N VAL A 100 1.58 -16.05 0.85
CA VAL A 100 0.83 -17.32 0.99
C VAL A 100 1.17 -18.30 -0.14
N MET A 101 1.41 -17.80 -1.35
CA MET A 101 1.85 -18.61 -2.50
C MET A 101 3.37 -18.86 -2.53
N GLY A 102 4.10 -18.46 -1.49
CA GLY A 102 5.56 -18.64 -1.40
C GLY A 102 6.36 -17.68 -2.28
N ILE A 103 5.75 -16.59 -2.77
CA ILE A 103 6.40 -15.57 -3.59
C ILE A 103 6.58 -14.31 -2.76
N LYS A 104 7.80 -13.78 -2.73
CA LYS A 104 8.12 -12.53 -2.04
C LYS A 104 8.06 -11.37 -3.02
N LEU A 105 7.19 -10.41 -2.75
CA LEU A 105 7.15 -9.12 -3.43
C LEU A 105 7.89 -8.06 -2.62
N MET A 106 8.35 -7.01 -3.30
CA MET A 106 8.99 -5.87 -2.64
C MET A 106 7.98 -5.02 -1.86
N GLU A 107 8.50 -4.30 -0.85
CA GLU A 107 7.70 -3.37 -0.07
C GLU A 107 7.46 -2.07 -0.85
N ASN A 108 6.23 -1.55 -0.81
CA ASN A 108 5.88 -0.28 -1.45
C ASN A 108 5.93 0.91 -0.51
N PHE A 109 5.84 0.69 0.80
CA PHE A 109 5.75 1.77 1.80
C PHE A 109 6.65 1.50 2.99
N ASN A 110 7.39 2.55 3.41
CA ASN A 110 8.20 2.52 4.63
C ASN A 110 8.01 3.83 5.41
N ARG A 111 6.89 3.93 6.15
CA ARG A 111 6.56 5.08 7.01
C ARG A 111 6.82 6.44 6.32
N PRO A 112 6.19 6.73 5.17
CA PRO A 112 6.53 7.90 4.35
C PRO A 112 6.31 9.24 5.07
N TYR A 113 5.31 9.34 5.93
CA TYR A 113 4.99 10.59 6.65
C TYR A 113 5.97 10.95 7.77
N PHE A 114 6.92 10.06 8.10
CA PHE A 114 8.04 10.38 8.99
C PHE A 114 9.28 10.87 8.26
N SER A 115 9.18 11.20 6.98
CA SER A 115 10.27 11.72 6.16
C SER A 115 10.62 13.15 6.56
N LYS A 116 11.92 13.45 6.56
CA LYS A 116 12.45 14.78 6.87
C LYS A 116 12.65 15.66 5.64
N SER A 117 12.49 15.11 4.45
CA SER A 117 12.61 15.81 3.16
C SER A 117 11.70 15.20 2.10
N VAL A 118 11.41 15.96 1.04
CA VAL A 118 10.63 15.47 -0.11
C VAL A 118 11.35 14.33 -0.82
N ALA A 119 12.67 14.38 -0.93
CA ALA A 119 13.46 13.30 -1.51
C ALA A 119 13.39 12.02 -0.69
N GLU A 120 13.38 12.13 0.64
CA GLU A 120 13.20 10.99 1.53
C GLU A 120 11.77 10.44 1.46
N PHE A 121 10.75 11.31 1.36
CA PHE A 121 9.36 10.91 1.17
C PHE A 121 9.22 9.98 -0.04
N TRP A 122 9.71 10.36 -1.21
CA TRP A 122 9.66 9.55 -2.42
C TRP A 122 10.49 8.26 -2.37
N ARG A 123 11.45 8.14 -1.47
CA ARG A 123 12.14 6.87 -1.20
C ARG A 123 11.35 5.92 -0.30
N ARG A 124 10.35 6.42 0.40
CA ARG A 124 9.50 5.68 1.35
C ARG A 124 8.06 5.48 0.86
N TRP A 125 7.63 6.26 -0.12
CA TRP A 125 6.34 6.21 -0.78
C TRP A 125 6.46 5.52 -2.13
N HIS A 126 5.58 4.51 -2.38
CA HIS A 126 5.53 3.76 -3.64
C HIS A 126 6.93 3.37 -4.16
N ILE A 127 7.66 2.65 -3.32
CA ILE A 127 9.09 2.35 -3.50
C ILE A 127 9.36 1.64 -4.83
N SER A 128 8.47 0.73 -5.24
CA SER A 128 8.60 0.01 -6.50
C SER A 128 8.60 0.95 -7.71
N LEU A 129 7.65 1.88 -7.78
CA LEU A 129 7.59 2.90 -8.84
C LEU A 129 8.78 3.86 -8.76
N SER A 130 9.08 4.37 -7.58
CA SER A 130 10.19 5.32 -7.39
C SER A 130 11.55 4.71 -7.74
N SER A 131 11.75 3.42 -7.49
CA SER A 131 12.97 2.70 -7.89
C SER A 131 13.01 2.43 -9.38
N TRP A 132 11.88 2.15 -10.00
CA TRP A 132 11.77 1.94 -11.44
C TRP A 132 12.12 3.21 -12.22
N LEU A 133 11.51 4.36 -11.85
CA LEU A 133 11.75 5.66 -12.49
C LEU A 133 13.21 6.16 -12.36
N ARG A 134 13.91 5.80 -11.27
CA ARG A 134 15.32 6.21 -11.08
C ARG A 134 16.31 5.44 -11.93
N LEU A 135 15.92 4.35 -12.53
CA LEU A 135 16.77 3.45 -13.29
C LEU A 135 16.45 3.46 -14.79
N SER A 136 15.40 4.22 -15.15
CA SER A 136 15.10 4.62 -16.52
C SER A 136 15.78 5.93 -16.85
#